data_4b8c9129cf3ca8865a8edd61ff0027a2
#
_entry.id   4b8c9129cf3ca8865a8edd61ff0027a2
#
_cell.length_a   1.000
_cell.length_b   1.000
_cell.length_c   1.000
_cell.angle_alpha   90.00
_cell.angle_beta   90.00
_cell.angle_gamma   90.00
#
_symmetry.space_group_name_H-M   'P 1'
#
loop_
_entity.id
_entity.type
_entity.pdbx_description
1 polymer ?
#
loop_
_entity_poly.entity_id
_entity_poly.type
_entity_poly.pdbx_seq_one_letter_code
_entity_poly.pdbx_strand_id
1 'polypeptide(L)'
;MAHKRGCLLTLGSLLLSGCALIHDEPAQVKQLDAQQAQLSQVIHLANSQWPQARWWEAYHDSQLSSLIVLGLANSPTFQAAKLRIQQSQSSVEIAQSALGLQATGIAAQNYMKVTNRQTTWPYSISLPTDKRGPWYTLSTVGVGADLNIDLWGANRANVAAAMGEQNAQLAQTAGIQLDLASSIAQLYFSLQANYRRAALLTQQEAIAAFSLKAHQQRAARGLEDQVNIASAQTEWYSAQQQRITAQTAMMQDRENLRALTGMTAQQKLVIAEQPWPQLQQSLPASLSFELLARRPDLQAMSHTVQASLSRVDAAKAAFYPHIDIKAFWGYNALSIGDLFKHSFQQFNLLPGLYLPLFDGGRLNAALRSTRTTSNILIKQYNQAILNAVRDVAITSQQLNDLNQQVALQQQKVAAAQLTTESVQAHYHRGLTSLYQAQEAKRARLTQQLLLVDLDAQQLSCDLLLIKALGGGYRGEQSPILGVKP
;
A
#
# COMPACT_ATOMS: atom_id res chain seq x y z
N MET A 1 -39.56 -52.47 21.36
CA MET A 1 -39.07 -51.57 20.26
C MET A 1 -39.45 -50.11 20.44
N ALA A 2 -40.48 -49.75 21.18
CA ALA A 2 -40.91 -48.36 21.39
C ALA A 2 -39.96 -47.49 22.25
N HIS A 3 -39.30 -48.07 23.27
CA HIS A 3 -38.36 -47.33 24.14
C HIS A 3 -37.06 -46.86 23.48
N LYS A 4 -36.56 -47.57 22.43
CA LYS A 4 -35.36 -47.15 21.69
C LYS A 4 -35.62 -45.96 20.75
N ARG A 5 -36.84 -45.77 20.25
CA ARG A 5 -37.21 -44.61 19.39
C ARG A 5 -37.39 -43.31 20.19
N GLY A 6 -37.87 -43.41 21.44
CA GLY A 6 -38.00 -42.24 22.32
C GLY A 6 -36.63 -41.67 22.77
N CYS A 7 -35.66 -42.51 23.03
CA CYS A 7 -34.31 -42.07 23.43
C CYS A 7 -33.52 -41.41 22.29
N LEU A 8 -33.74 -41.83 21.03
CA LEU A 8 -33.12 -41.19 19.85
C LEU A 8 -33.76 -39.82 19.54
N LEU A 9 -35.07 -39.66 19.75
CA LEU A 9 -35.76 -38.37 19.54
C LEU A 9 -35.42 -37.35 20.63
N THR A 10 -35.21 -37.78 21.88
CA THR A 10 -34.75 -36.90 22.98
C THR A 10 -33.29 -36.52 22.84
N LEU A 11 -32.40 -37.41 22.34
CA LEU A 11 -31.04 -37.08 22.03
C LEU A 11 -30.93 -36.10 20.84
N GLY A 12 -31.80 -36.25 19.84
CA GLY A 12 -31.88 -35.35 18.70
C GLY A 12 -32.34 -33.93 19.08
N SER A 13 -33.27 -33.80 20.02
CA SER A 13 -33.74 -32.50 20.51
C SER A 13 -32.73 -31.80 21.43
N LEU A 14 -31.91 -32.51 22.17
CA LEU A 14 -30.82 -31.98 22.97
C LEU A 14 -29.66 -31.46 22.09
N LEU A 15 -29.43 -32.06 20.91
CA LEU A 15 -28.39 -31.60 19.97
C LEU A 15 -28.82 -30.31 19.22
N LEU A 16 -30.12 -30.05 19.08
CA LEU A 16 -30.64 -28.83 18.46
C LEU A 16 -30.67 -27.63 19.42
N SER A 17 -30.65 -27.84 20.74
CA SER A 17 -30.63 -26.75 21.72
C SER A 17 -29.23 -26.13 21.91
N GLY A 18 -28.17 -26.74 21.36
CA GLY A 18 -26.82 -26.20 21.36
C GLY A 18 -26.67 -24.88 20.56
N CYS A 19 -27.61 -24.59 19.66
CA CYS A 19 -27.65 -23.34 18.90
C CYS A 19 -28.01 -22.08 19.73
N ALA A 20 -28.38 -22.24 21.00
CA ALA A 20 -28.84 -21.13 21.86
C ALA A 20 -27.73 -20.48 22.70
N LEU A 21 -26.47 -20.86 22.52
CA LEU A 21 -25.35 -20.45 23.40
C LEU A 21 -24.51 -19.29 22.89
N ILE A 22 -24.86 -18.67 21.76
CA ILE A 22 -24.21 -17.43 21.33
C ILE A 22 -24.78 -16.28 22.17
N HIS A 23 -24.04 -15.83 23.17
CA HIS A 23 -24.36 -14.70 24.03
C HIS A 23 -23.40 -13.55 23.72
N ASP A 24 -23.89 -12.32 23.72
CA ASP A 24 -23.08 -11.10 23.67
C ASP A 24 -22.26 -10.87 22.38
N GLU A 25 -22.78 -11.18 21.20
CA GLU A 25 -22.13 -10.70 19.96
C GLU A 25 -22.35 -9.19 19.83
N PRO A 26 -21.28 -8.35 19.79
CA PRO A 26 -21.42 -6.93 19.54
C PRO A 26 -22.13 -6.67 18.21
N ALA A 27 -23.03 -5.67 18.18
CA ALA A 27 -23.71 -5.29 16.96
C ALA A 27 -22.68 -4.90 15.86
N GLN A 28 -22.97 -5.33 14.64
CA GLN A 28 -22.13 -4.97 13.49
C GLN A 28 -22.26 -3.47 13.21
N VAL A 29 -21.10 -2.78 13.13
CA VAL A 29 -21.03 -1.39 12.71
C VAL A 29 -21.38 -1.30 11.22
N LYS A 30 -22.14 -0.28 10.83
CA LYS A 30 -22.46 -0.02 9.43
C LYS A 30 -21.27 0.57 8.70
N GLN A 31 -20.99 0.06 7.52
CA GLN A 31 -20.13 0.74 6.55
C GLN A 31 -20.81 2.01 6.09
N LEU A 32 -20.02 3.08 5.89
CA LEU A 32 -20.49 4.31 5.26
C LEU A 32 -20.92 3.96 3.83
N ASP A 33 -22.18 4.26 3.52
CA ASP A 33 -22.64 4.20 2.15
C ASP A 33 -22.09 5.43 1.39
N ALA A 34 -21.42 5.18 0.29
CA ALA A 34 -20.85 6.21 -0.57
C ALA A 34 -21.93 7.20 -1.08
N GLN A 35 -23.16 6.73 -1.24
CA GLN A 35 -24.30 7.59 -1.65
C GLN A 35 -24.71 8.57 -0.54
N GLN A 36 -24.50 8.22 0.74
CA GLN A 36 -24.85 9.09 1.88
C GLN A 36 -23.76 10.12 2.18
N ALA A 37 -22.51 9.86 1.79
CA ALA A 37 -21.43 10.84 1.85
C ALA A 37 -21.56 11.82 0.67
N GLN A 38 -22.56 12.71 0.70
CA GLN A 38 -22.84 13.71 -0.35
C GLN A 38 -21.60 14.59 -0.62
N LEU A 39 -20.76 14.16 -1.55
CA LEU A 39 -19.48 14.77 -1.91
C LEU A 39 -19.60 15.85 -2.99
N SER A 40 -20.72 15.88 -3.70
CA SER A 40 -20.86 16.58 -4.97
C SER A 40 -21.15 18.06 -4.89
N GLN A 41 -21.47 18.64 -3.73
CA GLN A 41 -21.91 20.03 -3.66
C GLN A 41 -20.78 21.07 -3.64
N VAL A 42 -19.54 20.70 -3.37
CA VAL A 42 -18.41 21.63 -3.17
C VAL A 42 -17.43 21.64 -4.34
N ILE A 43 -17.45 20.64 -5.22
CA ILE A 43 -16.45 20.50 -6.28
C ILE A 43 -17.11 20.71 -7.64
N HIS A 44 -17.07 21.96 -8.14
CA HIS A 44 -17.46 22.29 -9.51
C HIS A 44 -16.28 21.99 -10.44
N LEU A 45 -16.38 20.96 -11.25
CA LEU A 45 -15.31 20.51 -12.14
C LEU A 45 -15.78 20.56 -13.60
N ALA A 46 -15.03 21.28 -14.41
CA ALA A 46 -15.23 21.34 -15.85
C ALA A 46 -14.46 20.19 -16.51
N ASN A 47 -15.18 19.31 -17.21
CA ASN A 47 -14.70 18.18 -18.03
C ASN A 47 -14.30 16.90 -17.28
N SER A 48 -15.07 15.85 -17.56
CA SER A 48 -15.19 14.60 -16.82
C SER A 48 -14.31 13.48 -17.38
N GLN A 49 -13.01 13.47 -17.10
CA GLN A 49 -12.21 12.28 -17.38
C GLN A 49 -11.41 11.86 -16.15
N TRP A 50 -11.57 10.59 -15.75
CA TRP A 50 -10.72 9.96 -14.75
C TRP A 50 -9.32 9.73 -15.32
N PRO A 51 -8.25 9.79 -14.48
CA PRO A 51 -6.92 9.43 -14.92
C PRO A 51 -6.89 8.05 -15.58
N GLN A 52 -6.08 7.90 -16.61
CA GLN A 52 -5.83 6.61 -17.25
C GLN A 52 -4.79 5.81 -16.46
N ALA A 53 -4.69 4.50 -16.69
CA ALA A 53 -3.73 3.63 -16.00
C ALA A 53 -2.26 4.07 -16.19
N ARG A 54 -1.96 4.71 -17.31
CA ARG A 54 -0.65 5.31 -17.62
C ARG A 54 -0.76 6.84 -17.66
N TRP A 55 -1.30 7.44 -16.60
CA TRP A 55 -1.60 8.86 -16.48
C TRP A 55 -0.40 9.77 -16.79
N TRP A 56 0.82 9.30 -16.59
CA TRP A 56 2.04 10.07 -16.91
C TRP A 56 2.27 10.31 -18.40
N GLU A 57 1.64 9.55 -19.28
CA GLU A 57 1.72 9.77 -20.73
C GLU A 57 1.00 11.05 -21.16
N ALA A 58 0.05 11.56 -20.36
CA ALA A 58 -0.63 12.84 -20.61
C ALA A 58 0.31 14.05 -20.57
N TYR A 59 1.48 13.94 -19.93
CA TYR A 59 2.50 14.99 -19.95
C TYR A 59 3.32 15.01 -21.25
N HIS A 60 3.14 14.06 -22.16
CA HIS A 60 3.86 13.94 -23.44
C HIS A 60 5.39 13.96 -23.30
N ASP A 61 5.91 13.45 -22.18
CA ASP A 61 7.34 13.37 -21.88
C ASP A 61 7.81 11.90 -21.93
N SER A 62 8.59 11.59 -22.98
CA SER A 62 9.13 10.24 -23.18
C SER A 62 10.19 9.87 -22.15
N GLN A 63 10.94 10.85 -21.63
CA GLN A 63 11.96 10.66 -20.62
C GLN A 63 11.32 10.32 -19.27
N LEU A 64 10.28 11.04 -18.85
CA LEU A 64 9.46 10.72 -17.69
C LEU A 64 8.87 9.31 -17.81
N SER A 65 8.25 9.00 -18.95
CA SER A 65 7.65 7.68 -19.19
C SER A 65 8.67 6.55 -19.08
N SER A 66 9.86 6.72 -19.63
CA SER A 66 10.94 5.75 -19.54
C SER A 66 11.43 5.52 -18.11
N LEU A 67 11.54 6.61 -17.32
CA LEU A 67 11.96 6.54 -15.90
C LEU A 67 10.93 5.81 -15.05
N ILE A 68 9.64 6.07 -15.24
CA ILE A 68 8.57 5.39 -14.52
C ILE A 68 8.56 3.89 -14.87
N VAL A 69 8.64 3.53 -16.16
CA VAL A 69 8.70 2.14 -16.59
C VAL A 69 9.93 1.43 -16.01
N LEU A 70 11.09 2.09 -16.01
CA LEU A 70 12.31 1.55 -15.41
C LEU A 70 12.16 1.33 -13.90
N GLY A 71 11.58 2.30 -13.18
CA GLY A 71 11.29 2.18 -11.74
C GLY A 71 10.35 1.02 -11.44
N LEU A 72 9.26 0.89 -12.18
CA LEU A 72 8.30 -0.22 -12.04
C LEU A 72 8.92 -1.59 -12.39
N ALA A 73 9.92 -1.63 -13.26
CA ALA A 73 10.63 -2.85 -13.58
C ALA A 73 11.64 -3.26 -12.50
N ASN A 74 12.38 -2.31 -11.93
CA ASN A 74 13.58 -2.59 -11.15
C ASN A 74 13.48 -2.24 -9.66
N SER A 75 12.50 -1.44 -9.23
CA SER A 75 12.40 -1.01 -7.83
C SER A 75 12.26 -2.20 -6.88
N PRO A 76 13.17 -2.37 -5.89
CA PRO A 76 13.09 -3.46 -4.92
C PRO A 76 11.80 -3.40 -4.09
N THR A 77 11.31 -2.21 -3.77
CA THR A 77 10.05 -2.02 -3.01
C THR A 77 8.85 -2.57 -3.79
N PHE A 78 8.77 -2.30 -5.09
CA PHE A 78 7.70 -2.80 -5.92
C PHE A 78 7.83 -4.31 -6.19
N GLN A 79 9.06 -4.81 -6.35
CA GLN A 79 9.31 -6.25 -6.46
C GLN A 79 8.91 -6.99 -5.18
N ALA A 80 9.23 -6.44 -4.00
CA ALA A 80 8.78 -6.99 -2.72
C ALA A 80 7.24 -7.03 -2.61
N ALA A 81 6.54 -6.00 -3.12
CA ALA A 81 5.08 -5.99 -3.15
C ALA A 81 4.50 -7.11 -4.03
N LYS A 82 5.12 -7.40 -5.19
CA LYS A 82 4.75 -8.54 -6.05
C LYS A 82 4.95 -9.89 -5.35
N LEU A 83 6.04 -10.06 -4.62
CA LEU A 83 6.28 -11.28 -3.84
C LEU A 83 5.25 -11.48 -2.74
N ARG A 84 4.73 -10.40 -2.13
CA ARG A 84 3.62 -10.50 -1.16
C ARG A 84 2.33 -11.01 -1.79
N ILE A 85 2.06 -10.72 -3.06
CA ILE A 85 0.93 -11.33 -3.78
C ILE A 85 1.11 -12.85 -3.84
N GLN A 86 2.30 -13.34 -4.22
CA GLN A 86 2.58 -14.79 -4.25
C GLN A 86 2.46 -15.42 -2.85
N GLN A 87 2.95 -14.73 -1.81
CA GLN A 87 2.78 -15.17 -0.43
C GLN A 87 1.29 -15.27 -0.04
N SER A 88 0.48 -14.28 -0.39
CA SER A 88 -0.96 -14.30 -0.09
C SER A 88 -1.70 -15.40 -0.87
N GLN A 89 -1.29 -15.69 -2.11
CA GLN A 89 -1.80 -16.83 -2.88
C GLN A 89 -1.49 -18.15 -2.18
N SER A 90 -0.25 -18.36 -1.73
CA SER A 90 0.10 -19.54 -0.93
C SER A 90 -0.71 -19.65 0.37
N SER A 91 -1.06 -18.52 0.99
CA SER A 91 -1.95 -18.51 2.16
C SER A 91 -3.36 -19.00 1.84
N VAL A 92 -3.90 -18.65 0.65
CA VAL A 92 -5.17 -19.19 0.16
C VAL A 92 -5.07 -20.70 -0.07
N GLU A 93 -4.00 -21.18 -0.70
CA GLU A 93 -3.77 -22.62 -0.92
C GLU A 93 -3.68 -23.40 0.39
N ILE A 94 -3.00 -22.84 1.42
CA ILE A 94 -2.96 -23.40 2.77
C ILE A 94 -4.37 -23.46 3.38
N ALA A 95 -5.17 -22.40 3.25
CA ALA A 95 -6.53 -22.40 3.77
C ALA A 95 -7.42 -23.43 3.04
N GLN A 96 -7.27 -23.56 1.71
CA GLN A 96 -7.98 -24.54 0.89
C GLN A 96 -7.60 -25.97 1.24
N SER A 97 -6.34 -26.24 1.62
CA SER A 97 -5.89 -27.58 2.01
C SER A 97 -6.65 -28.16 3.20
N ALA A 98 -7.20 -27.28 4.07
CA ALA A 98 -8.03 -27.70 5.21
C ALA A 98 -9.39 -28.29 4.80
N LEU A 99 -9.81 -28.11 3.53
CA LEU A 99 -11.03 -28.73 2.97
C LEU A 99 -10.77 -30.13 2.40
N GLY A 100 -9.51 -30.50 2.19
CA GLY A 100 -9.10 -31.76 1.56
C GLY A 100 -8.71 -32.84 2.55
N LEU A 101 -8.53 -34.03 2.00
CA LEU A 101 -7.96 -35.15 2.72
C LEU A 101 -6.47 -34.87 2.99
N GLN A 102 -6.06 -34.97 4.27
CA GLN A 102 -4.67 -34.89 4.66
C GLN A 102 -4.15 -36.31 4.97
N ALA A 103 -3.02 -36.68 4.35
CA ALA A 103 -2.38 -37.97 4.58
C ALA A 103 -0.97 -37.75 5.13
N THR A 104 -0.63 -38.49 6.19
CA THR A 104 0.66 -38.37 6.89
C THR A 104 1.29 -39.76 7.07
N GLY A 105 2.54 -39.93 6.66
CA GLY A 105 3.33 -41.09 6.98
C GLY A 105 3.76 -41.05 8.47
N ILE A 106 3.55 -42.12 9.21
CA ILE A 106 3.88 -42.22 10.62
C ILE A 106 4.90 -43.33 10.79
N ALA A 107 6.04 -43.02 11.41
CA ALA A 107 7.00 -44.01 11.92
C ALA A 107 7.39 -43.56 13.33
N ALA A 108 6.98 -44.33 14.33
CA ALA A 108 7.19 -43.99 15.73
C ALA A 108 7.59 -45.21 16.53
N GLN A 109 8.49 -45.02 17.47
CA GLN A 109 8.85 -46.01 18.46
C GLN A 109 8.73 -45.41 19.84
N ASN A 110 7.77 -45.89 20.61
CA ASN A 110 7.57 -45.50 22.00
C ASN A 110 8.17 -46.52 22.92
N TYR A 111 9.06 -46.09 23.80
CA TYR A 111 9.58 -46.89 24.88
C TYR A 111 8.93 -46.41 26.18
N MET A 112 8.09 -47.27 26.80
CA MET A 112 7.29 -46.88 27.95
C MET A 112 7.28 -47.90 29.07
N LYS A 113 7.10 -47.42 30.28
CA LYS A 113 6.87 -48.23 31.48
C LYS A 113 5.41 -48.13 31.86
N VAL A 114 4.72 -49.27 31.92
CA VAL A 114 3.33 -49.33 32.39
C VAL A 114 3.28 -49.98 33.77
N THR A 115 2.49 -49.39 34.66
CA THR A 115 2.31 -49.92 36.01
C THR A 115 1.60 -51.28 35.99
N ASN A 116 2.03 -52.19 36.88
CA ASN A 116 1.39 -53.52 37.07
C ASN A 116 -0.01 -53.42 37.69
N ARG A 117 -0.42 -52.28 38.23
CA ARG A 117 -1.73 -52.02 38.84
C ARG A 117 -2.66 -51.35 37.89
N GLN A 118 -3.18 -52.04 36.94
CA GLN A 118 -4.18 -51.66 35.92
C GLN A 118 -5.12 -50.51 36.30
N THR A 119 -4.66 -49.30 36.24
CA THR A 119 -5.52 -48.12 36.12
C THR A 119 -4.96 -47.25 35.02
N THR A 120 -5.35 -47.54 33.78
CA THR A 120 -5.01 -46.76 32.63
C THR A 120 -6.19 -45.88 32.26
N TRP A 121 -6.51 -44.93 33.12
CA TRP A 121 -7.34 -43.82 32.71
C TRP A 121 -6.40 -42.69 32.22
N PRO A 122 -6.61 -42.07 31.07
CA PRO A 122 -7.77 -42.18 30.17
C PRO A 122 -7.60 -43.15 28.99
N TYR A 123 -6.54 -43.93 28.89
CA TYR A 123 -6.26 -44.81 27.74
C TYR A 123 -6.19 -46.27 28.18
N SER A 124 -7.26 -47.03 27.98
CA SER A 124 -7.29 -48.48 28.21
C SER A 124 -6.52 -49.20 27.09
N ILE A 125 -5.26 -49.49 27.28
CA ILE A 125 -4.52 -50.43 26.44
C ILE A 125 -4.63 -51.80 27.08
N SER A 126 -5.38 -52.73 26.47
CA SER A 126 -5.39 -54.14 26.87
C SER A 126 -4.09 -54.78 26.41
N LEU A 127 -3.11 -54.82 27.29
CA LEU A 127 -1.87 -55.55 27.03
C LEU A 127 -2.06 -57.05 27.27
N PRO A 128 -1.48 -57.93 26.44
CA PRO A 128 -1.43 -59.37 26.71
C PRO A 128 -0.80 -59.66 28.07
N THR A 129 -1.37 -60.60 28.82
CA THR A 129 -0.97 -60.88 30.19
C THR A 129 0.45 -61.39 30.30
N ASP A 130 0.98 -62.01 29.29
CA ASP A 130 2.35 -62.51 29.15
C ASP A 130 3.43 -61.46 28.87
N LYS A 131 3.03 -60.26 28.47
CA LYS A 131 3.90 -59.11 28.13
C LYS A 131 3.88 -58.03 29.22
N ARG A 132 3.42 -58.31 30.43
CA ARG A 132 3.37 -57.34 31.53
C ARG A 132 4.75 -57.23 32.23
N GLY A 133 5.66 -56.52 31.52
CA GLY A 133 6.94 -56.11 32.08
C GLY A 133 6.94 -54.63 32.48
N PRO A 134 7.92 -54.17 33.28
CA PRO A 134 8.02 -52.78 33.67
C PRO A 134 8.27 -51.86 32.45
N TRP A 135 8.80 -52.41 31.38
CA TRP A 135 9.14 -51.67 30.16
C TRP A 135 8.75 -52.45 28.92
N TYR A 136 8.19 -51.74 27.94
CA TYR A 136 7.94 -52.29 26.60
C TYR A 136 8.07 -51.23 25.54
N THR A 137 8.27 -51.67 24.32
CA THR A 137 8.38 -50.83 23.13
C THR A 137 7.10 -50.96 22.32
N LEU A 138 6.54 -49.85 21.89
CA LEU A 138 5.46 -49.83 20.92
C LEU A 138 5.99 -49.19 19.63
N SER A 139 6.08 -49.99 18.59
CA SER A 139 6.55 -49.58 17.26
C SER A 139 5.36 -49.46 16.32
N THR A 140 5.22 -48.33 15.66
CA THR A 140 4.12 -48.02 14.73
C THR A 140 4.71 -47.53 13.40
N VAL A 141 4.30 -48.13 12.32
CA VAL A 141 4.60 -47.65 10.94
C VAL A 141 3.33 -47.72 10.09
N GLY A 142 2.99 -46.64 9.42
CA GLY A 142 1.79 -46.62 8.60
C GLY A 142 1.49 -45.25 7.99
N VAL A 143 0.29 -45.15 7.45
CA VAL A 143 -0.26 -43.93 6.92
C VAL A 143 -1.50 -43.56 7.71
N GLY A 144 -1.49 -42.36 8.27
CA GLY A 144 -2.67 -41.71 8.84
C GLY A 144 -3.35 -40.83 7.80
N ALA A 145 -4.67 -40.77 7.83
CA ALA A 145 -5.44 -39.84 7.04
C ALA A 145 -6.46 -39.11 7.92
N ASP A 146 -6.65 -37.83 7.66
CA ASP A 146 -7.59 -36.97 8.37
C ASP A 146 -8.43 -36.18 7.36
N LEU A 147 -9.75 -36.20 7.53
CA LEU A 147 -10.71 -35.46 6.70
C LEU A 147 -11.69 -34.73 7.61
N ASN A 148 -11.64 -33.41 7.60
CA ASN A 148 -12.63 -32.58 8.28
C ASN A 148 -13.82 -32.32 7.36
N ILE A 149 -15.03 -32.68 7.80
CA ILE A 149 -16.26 -32.42 7.04
C ILE A 149 -16.81 -31.05 7.44
N ASP A 150 -16.66 -30.06 6.57
CA ASP A 150 -17.05 -28.67 6.81
C ASP A 150 -18.56 -28.45 6.58
N LEU A 151 -19.40 -29.01 7.48
CA LEU A 151 -20.85 -28.89 7.39
C LEU A 151 -21.33 -27.44 7.58
N TRP A 152 -20.72 -26.72 8.50
CA TRP A 152 -21.16 -25.38 8.92
C TRP A 152 -20.38 -24.25 8.25
N GLY A 153 -19.45 -24.59 7.39
CA GLY A 153 -18.72 -23.62 6.58
C GLY A 153 -17.56 -22.91 7.32
N ALA A 154 -17.05 -23.45 8.41
CA ALA A 154 -15.91 -22.86 9.14
C ALA A 154 -14.67 -22.75 8.25
N ASN A 155 -14.28 -23.85 7.60
CA ASN A 155 -13.12 -23.88 6.71
C ASN A 155 -13.38 -23.06 5.44
N ARG A 156 -14.57 -23.15 4.84
CA ARG A 156 -14.95 -22.29 3.70
C ARG A 156 -14.91 -20.82 4.03
N ALA A 157 -15.34 -20.41 5.24
CA ALA A 157 -15.24 -19.03 5.70
C ALA A 157 -13.79 -18.59 5.90
N ASN A 158 -12.91 -19.48 6.38
CA ASN A 158 -11.47 -19.21 6.47
C ASN A 158 -10.83 -19.07 5.08
N VAL A 159 -11.22 -19.87 4.09
CA VAL A 159 -10.79 -19.72 2.70
C VAL A 159 -11.27 -18.38 2.14
N ALA A 160 -12.54 -18.01 2.35
CA ALA A 160 -13.07 -16.72 1.92
C ALA A 160 -12.33 -15.54 2.58
N ALA A 161 -11.94 -15.66 3.85
CA ALA A 161 -11.11 -14.67 4.51
C ALA A 161 -9.71 -14.55 3.86
N ALA A 162 -9.05 -15.68 3.58
CA ALA A 162 -7.75 -15.68 2.92
C ALA A 162 -7.82 -15.10 1.49
N MET A 163 -8.89 -15.38 0.73
CA MET A 163 -9.13 -14.77 -0.59
C MET A 163 -9.35 -13.26 -0.48
N GLY A 164 -10.12 -12.81 0.53
CA GLY A 164 -10.29 -11.39 0.80
C GLY A 164 -8.97 -10.68 1.12
N GLU A 165 -8.07 -11.32 1.87
CA GLU A 165 -6.73 -10.81 2.17
C GLU A 165 -5.83 -10.78 0.92
N GLN A 166 -5.93 -11.78 0.05
CA GLN A 166 -5.23 -11.78 -1.24
C GLN A 166 -5.68 -10.60 -2.12
N ASN A 167 -6.99 -10.36 -2.21
CA ASN A 167 -7.53 -9.22 -2.97
C ASN A 167 -7.11 -7.88 -2.35
N ALA A 168 -7.06 -7.78 -1.03
CA ALA A 168 -6.50 -6.61 -0.35
C ALA A 168 -5.02 -6.40 -0.71
N GLN A 169 -4.22 -7.46 -0.77
CA GLN A 169 -2.80 -7.39 -1.14
C GLN A 169 -2.61 -6.99 -2.61
N LEU A 170 -3.47 -7.44 -3.52
CA LEU A 170 -3.48 -7.00 -4.92
C LEU A 170 -3.74 -5.48 -5.01
N ALA A 171 -4.77 -4.99 -4.33
CA ALA A 171 -5.08 -3.56 -4.30
C ALA A 171 -3.97 -2.73 -3.63
N GLN A 172 -3.38 -3.20 -2.53
CA GLN A 172 -2.22 -2.56 -1.90
C GLN A 172 -1.03 -2.47 -2.85
N THR A 173 -0.76 -3.52 -3.64
CA THR A 173 0.33 -3.52 -4.61
C THR A 173 0.09 -2.50 -5.73
N ALA A 174 -1.16 -2.34 -6.18
CA ALA A 174 -1.54 -1.28 -7.11
C ALA A 174 -1.33 0.12 -6.50
N GLY A 175 -1.60 0.30 -5.20
CA GLY A 175 -1.28 1.51 -4.46
C GLY A 175 0.22 1.82 -4.45
N ILE A 176 1.06 0.82 -4.17
CA ILE A 176 2.52 0.95 -4.21
C ILE A 176 3.02 1.30 -5.62
N GLN A 177 2.42 0.71 -6.67
CA GLN A 177 2.70 1.07 -8.06
C GLN A 177 2.41 2.56 -8.34
N LEU A 178 1.25 3.04 -7.90
CA LEU A 178 0.85 4.44 -8.04
C LEU A 178 1.79 5.38 -7.26
N ASP A 179 2.13 5.02 -6.03
CA ASP A 179 3.01 5.80 -5.17
C ASP A 179 4.43 5.91 -5.76
N LEU A 180 4.96 4.82 -6.29
CA LEU A 180 6.27 4.81 -6.95
C LEU A 180 6.27 5.68 -8.21
N ALA A 181 5.28 5.52 -9.08
CA ALA A 181 5.16 6.30 -10.29
C ALA A 181 5.00 7.81 -9.99
N SER A 182 4.17 8.15 -9.00
CA SER A 182 3.97 9.54 -8.56
C SER A 182 5.24 10.13 -7.94
N SER A 183 5.98 9.37 -7.14
CA SER A 183 7.24 9.83 -6.53
C SER A 183 8.32 10.07 -7.58
N ILE A 184 8.43 9.20 -8.59
CA ILE A 184 9.35 9.40 -9.72
C ILE A 184 8.98 10.66 -10.49
N ALA A 185 7.68 10.88 -10.77
CA ALA A 185 7.21 12.06 -11.49
C ALA A 185 7.47 13.35 -10.70
N GLN A 186 7.22 13.36 -9.38
CA GLN A 186 7.50 14.52 -8.51
C GLN A 186 8.99 14.89 -8.53
N LEU A 187 9.87 13.91 -8.34
CA LEU A 187 11.32 14.16 -8.36
C LEU A 187 11.81 14.57 -9.74
N TYR A 188 11.24 14.00 -10.80
CA TYR A 188 11.57 14.38 -12.17
C TYR A 188 11.21 15.84 -12.44
N PHE A 189 10.00 16.28 -12.10
CA PHE A 189 9.60 17.68 -12.29
C PHE A 189 10.33 18.63 -11.33
N SER A 190 10.68 18.20 -10.12
CA SER A 190 11.56 18.94 -9.23
C SER A 190 12.93 19.18 -9.87
N LEU A 191 13.52 18.14 -10.47
CA LEU A 191 14.78 18.24 -11.19
C LEU A 191 14.67 19.20 -12.40
N GLN A 192 13.59 19.11 -13.18
CA GLN A 192 13.34 20.03 -14.31
C GLN A 192 13.21 21.49 -13.83
N ALA A 193 12.51 21.74 -12.72
CA ALA A 193 12.43 23.06 -12.10
C ALA A 193 13.82 23.55 -11.63
N ASN A 194 14.61 22.68 -11.03
CA ASN A 194 15.96 23.00 -10.54
C ASN A 194 16.95 23.31 -11.69
N TYR A 195 16.82 22.69 -12.88
CA TYR A 195 17.57 23.09 -14.08
C TYR A 195 17.31 24.55 -14.44
N ARG A 196 16.04 24.94 -14.55
CA ARG A 196 15.63 26.31 -14.88
C ARG A 196 16.04 27.31 -13.81
N ARG A 197 15.85 26.95 -12.54
CA ARG A 197 16.25 27.76 -11.40
C ARG A 197 17.76 28.03 -11.41
N ALA A 198 18.58 26.99 -11.62
CA ALA A 198 20.02 27.14 -11.69
C ALA A 198 20.47 28.04 -12.85
N ALA A 199 19.83 27.95 -14.01
CA ALA A 199 20.13 28.81 -15.15
C ALA A 199 19.80 30.30 -14.86
N LEU A 200 18.66 30.60 -14.22
CA LEU A 200 18.28 31.96 -13.83
C LEU A 200 19.19 32.51 -12.71
N LEU A 201 19.53 31.69 -11.72
CA LEU A 201 20.44 32.08 -10.63
C LEU A 201 21.87 32.34 -11.13
N THR A 202 22.34 31.61 -12.14
CA THR A 202 23.62 31.88 -12.79
C THR A 202 23.62 33.28 -13.43
N GLN A 203 22.51 33.69 -14.05
CA GLN A 203 22.39 35.04 -14.61
C GLN A 203 22.31 36.10 -13.49
N GLN A 204 21.61 35.84 -12.39
CA GLN A 204 21.58 36.75 -11.23
C GLN A 204 22.95 36.93 -10.59
N GLU A 205 23.71 35.84 -10.41
CA GLU A 205 25.09 35.90 -9.90
C GLU A 205 25.98 36.76 -10.79
N ALA A 206 25.86 36.63 -12.12
CA ALA A 206 26.63 37.44 -13.05
C ALA A 206 26.27 38.94 -12.94
N ILE A 207 25.02 39.29 -12.72
CA ILE A 207 24.59 40.69 -12.50
C ILE A 207 25.10 41.20 -11.15
N ALA A 208 25.03 40.41 -10.09
CA ALA A 208 25.57 40.79 -8.77
C ALA A 208 27.10 41.00 -8.80
N ALA A 209 27.83 40.13 -9.51
CA ALA A 209 29.28 40.29 -9.73
C ALA A 209 29.62 41.56 -10.50
N PHE A 210 28.80 41.87 -11.52
CA PHE A 210 28.94 43.15 -12.27
C PHE A 210 28.67 44.34 -11.34
N SER A 211 27.62 44.32 -10.54
CA SER A 211 27.30 45.34 -9.54
C SER A 211 28.44 45.60 -8.57
N LEU A 212 28.98 44.55 -7.95
CA LEU A 212 30.15 44.64 -7.07
C LEU A 212 31.35 45.33 -7.76
N LYS A 213 31.68 44.86 -8.98
CA LYS A 213 32.77 45.46 -9.74
C LYS A 213 32.52 46.95 -10.05
N ALA A 214 31.32 47.35 -10.36
CA ALA A 214 30.93 48.75 -10.61
C ALA A 214 31.15 49.60 -9.35
N HIS A 215 30.69 49.13 -8.17
CA HIS A 215 30.86 49.83 -6.88
C HIS A 215 32.37 49.94 -6.54
N GLN A 216 33.17 48.91 -6.72
CA GLN A 216 34.63 48.94 -6.54
C GLN A 216 35.33 49.97 -7.42
N GLN A 217 34.96 50.03 -8.70
CA GLN A 217 35.55 51.02 -9.64
C GLN A 217 35.17 52.47 -9.32
N ARG A 218 33.96 52.71 -8.81
CA ARG A 218 33.51 54.05 -8.38
C ARG A 218 34.22 54.48 -7.10
N ALA A 219 34.36 53.57 -6.12
CA ALA A 219 35.10 53.82 -4.90
C ALA A 219 36.59 54.13 -5.18
N ALA A 220 37.23 53.40 -6.10
CA ALA A 220 38.59 53.66 -6.52
C ALA A 220 38.82 55.05 -7.12
N ARG A 221 37.70 55.69 -7.62
CA ARG A 221 37.72 57.06 -8.10
C ARG A 221 37.24 58.06 -7.06
N GLY A 222 37.03 57.67 -5.80
CA GLY A 222 36.54 58.53 -4.71
C GLY A 222 35.07 58.91 -4.82
N LEU A 223 34.28 58.19 -5.66
CA LEU A 223 32.87 58.50 -5.96
C LEU A 223 31.92 57.66 -5.09
N GLU A 224 32.41 56.79 -4.23
CA GLU A 224 31.59 55.91 -3.41
C GLU A 224 32.29 55.46 -2.15
N ASP A 225 31.54 55.08 -1.13
CA ASP A 225 32.07 54.62 0.17
C ASP A 225 32.20 53.12 0.27
N GLN A 226 32.86 52.63 1.34
CA GLN A 226 33.07 51.20 1.60
C GLN A 226 31.76 50.46 1.96
N VAL A 227 30.70 51.15 2.42
CA VAL A 227 29.44 50.57 2.81
C VAL A 227 28.71 49.99 1.57
N ASN A 228 28.72 50.73 0.48
CA ASN A 228 28.11 50.29 -0.79
C ASN A 228 28.85 49.06 -1.40
N ILE A 229 30.18 49.03 -1.27
CA ILE A 229 30.99 47.86 -1.68
C ILE A 229 30.62 46.65 -0.83
N ALA A 230 30.52 46.78 0.49
CA ALA A 230 30.18 45.70 1.43
C ALA A 230 28.75 45.17 1.15
N SER A 231 27.80 46.07 0.86
CA SER A 231 26.45 45.68 0.47
C SER A 231 26.44 44.87 -0.83
N ALA A 232 27.06 45.37 -1.89
CA ALA A 232 27.17 44.66 -3.17
C ALA A 232 27.90 43.31 -3.06
N GLN A 233 28.89 43.22 -2.17
CA GLN A 233 29.60 41.98 -1.88
C GLN A 233 28.70 40.97 -1.19
N THR A 234 27.86 41.42 -0.25
CA THR A 234 26.86 40.58 0.42
C THR A 234 25.82 40.05 -0.58
N GLU A 235 25.35 40.89 -1.51
CA GLU A 235 24.44 40.46 -2.56
C GLU A 235 25.08 39.42 -3.51
N TRP A 236 26.31 39.62 -3.89
CA TRP A 236 27.05 38.65 -4.74
C TRP A 236 27.23 37.30 -4.03
N TYR A 237 27.63 37.28 -2.78
CA TYR A 237 27.74 36.04 -1.99
C TYR A 237 26.38 35.36 -1.82
N SER A 238 25.31 36.12 -1.60
CA SER A 238 23.93 35.58 -1.55
C SER A 238 23.51 34.92 -2.85
N ALA A 239 23.78 35.55 -3.98
CA ALA A 239 23.47 34.97 -5.31
C ALA A 239 24.29 33.69 -5.56
N GLN A 240 25.56 33.67 -5.17
CA GLN A 240 26.44 32.50 -5.26
C GLN A 240 25.91 31.34 -4.39
N GLN A 241 25.52 31.63 -3.15
CA GLN A 241 24.94 30.65 -2.24
C GLN A 241 23.65 30.02 -2.80
N GLN A 242 22.76 30.84 -3.36
CA GLN A 242 21.50 30.37 -3.97
C GLN A 242 21.78 29.44 -5.17
N ARG A 243 22.75 29.79 -6.03
CA ARG A 243 23.15 28.95 -7.17
C ARG A 243 23.71 27.60 -6.70
N ILE A 244 24.57 27.59 -5.67
CA ILE A 244 25.12 26.35 -5.09
C ILE A 244 24.00 25.50 -4.53
N THR A 245 23.05 26.09 -3.79
CA THR A 245 21.87 25.39 -3.25
C THR A 245 21.05 24.72 -4.36
N ALA A 246 20.77 25.44 -5.45
CA ALA A 246 20.04 24.87 -6.59
C ALA A 246 20.80 23.71 -7.26
N GLN A 247 22.11 23.82 -7.41
CA GLN A 247 22.95 22.75 -7.95
C GLN A 247 22.96 21.52 -7.03
N THR A 248 23.00 21.70 -5.71
CA THR A 248 22.92 20.61 -4.74
C THR A 248 21.55 19.92 -4.81
N ALA A 249 20.46 20.68 -4.93
CA ALA A 249 19.11 20.12 -5.09
C ALA A 249 19.00 19.27 -6.36
N MET A 250 19.57 19.73 -7.48
CA MET A 250 19.65 18.92 -8.71
C MET A 250 20.38 17.59 -8.52
N MET A 251 21.50 17.58 -7.79
CA MET A 251 22.22 16.34 -7.49
C MET A 251 21.38 15.42 -6.59
N GLN A 252 20.73 15.97 -5.57
CA GLN A 252 19.86 15.20 -4.67
C GLN A 252 18.68 14.58 -5.42
N ASP A 253 17.98 15.34 -6.26
CA ASP A 253 16.86 14.83 -7.06
C ASP A 253 17.32 13.68 -7.97
N ARG A 254 18.49 13.81 -8.61
CA ARG A 254 19.06 12.77 -9.47
C ARG A 254 19.41 11.50 -8.70
N GLU A 255 20.00 11.61 -7.52
CA GLU A 255 20.31 10.46 -6.68
C GLU A 255 19.05 9.79 -6.14
N ASN A 256 18.04 10.56 -5.75
CA ASN A 256 16.74 10.04 -5.33
C ASN A 256 16.04 9.30 -6.49
N LEU A 257 16.06 9.85 -7.71
CA LEU A 257 15.54 9.17 -8.90
C LEU A 257 16.28 7.86 -9.19
N ARG A 258 17.62 7.85 -9.03
CA ARG A 258 18.41 6.64 -9.18
C ARG A 258 17.98 5.56 -8.19
N ALA A 259 17.79 5.92 -6.92
CA ALA A 259 17.34 4.99 -5.88
C ALA A 259 15.94 4.43 -6.16
N LEU A 260 14.99 5.29 -6.57
CA LEU A 260 13.63 4.86 -6.89
C LEU A 260 13.56 3.97 -8.13
N THR A 261 14.43 4.20 -9.11
CA THR A 261 14.49 3.39 -10.32
C THR A 261 15.30 2.10 -10.15
N GLY A 262 15.84 1.83 -8.94
CA GLY A 262 16.61 0.62 -8.64
C GLY A 262 17.97 0.58 -9.33
N MET A 263 18.49 1.72 -9.78
CA MET A 263 19.81 1.80 -10.42
C MET A 263 20.92 1.84 -9.38
N THR A 264 22.03 1.15 -9.65
CA THR A 264 23.23 1.19 -8.80
C THR A 264 24.00 2.50 -9.01
N ALA A 265 24.88 2.87 -8.04
CA ALA A 265 25.70 4.06 -8.12
C ALA A 265 26.64 4.09 -9.36
N GLN A 266 26.97 2.92 -9.92
CA GLN A 266 27.83 2.79 -11.10
C GLN A 266 27.09 3.07 -12.42
N GLN A 267 25.76 2.98 -12.41
CA GLN A 267 24.93 3.23 -13.60
C GLN A 267 24.69 4.73 -13.75
N LYS A 268 25.05 5.26 -14.92
CA LYS A 268 24.92 6.70 -15.20
C LYS A 268 23.47 7.02 -15.57
N LEU A 269 22.80 7.79 -14.71
CA LEU A 269 21.48 8.34 -14.99
C LEU A 269 21.63 9.70 -15.68
N VAL A 270 21.32 9.76 -16.97
CA VAL A 270 21.36 11.00 -17.76
C VAL A 270 19.92 11.47 -17.94
N ILE A 271 19.62 12.64 -17.40
CA ILE A 271 18.31 13.32 -17.54
C ILE A 271 18.60 14.69 -18.13
N ALA A 272 18.04 14.95 -19.30
CA ALA A 272 18.15 16.23 -19.98
C ALA A 272 17.03 17.19 -19.55
N GLU A 273 17.27 18.50 -19.67
CA GLU A 273 16.23 19.49 -19.51
C GLU A 273 15.18 19.33 -20.62
N GLN A 274 13.89 19.38 -20.24
CA GLN A 274 12.76 19.24 -21.15
C GLN A 274 11.86 20.48 -21.11
N PRO A 275 11.09 20.74 -22.16
CA PRO A 275 10.05 21.76 -22.15
C PRO A 275 9.06 21.52 -21.01
N TRP A 276 8.50 22.61 -20.46
CA TRP A 276 7.51 22.48 -19.38
C TRP A 276 6.21 21.91 -19.94
N PRO A 277 5.63 20.87 -19.32
CA PRO A 277 4.42 20.26 -19.83
C PRO A 277 3.23 21.23 -19.70
N GLN A 278 2.32 21.18 -20.67
CA GLN A 278 1.04 21.86 -20.54
C GLN A 278 0.07 20.94 -19.77
N LEU A 279 -0.44 21.43 -18.64
CA LEU A 279 -1.40 20.69 -17.86
C LEU A 279 -2.76 20.62 -18.59
N GLN A 280 -3.19 19.42 -18.90
CA GLN A 280 -4.54 19.15 -19.35
C GLN A 280 -5.41 18.91 -18.11
N GLN A 281 -6.07 19.98 -17.63
CA GLN A 281 -6.92 19.89 -16.45
C GLN A 281 -8.23 19.21 -16.81
N SER A 282 -8.35 17.96 -16.46
CA SER A 282 -9.61 17.21 -16.52
C SER A 282 -9.92 16.61 -15.16
N LEU A 283 -10.97 17.10 -14.53
CA LEU A 283 -11.48 16.56 -13.27
C LEU A 283 -12.85 15.93 -13.55
N PRO A 284 -13.18 14.76 -12.93
CA PRO A 284 -14.46 14.11 -13.14
C PRO A 284 -15.63 14.95 -12.62
N ALA A 285 -16.74 14.97 -13.35
CA ALA A 285 -17.92 15.80 -13.03
C ALA A 285 -18.65 15.35 -11.76
N SER A 286 -18.47 14.10 -11.32
CA SER A 286 -19.02 13.56 -10.07
C SER A 286 -18.01 12.66 -9.37
N LEU A 287 -17.83 12.88 -8.07
CA LEU A 287 -16.81 12.19 -7.26
C LEU A 287 -17.39 11.15 -6.27
N SER A 288 -18.71 10.92 -6.26
CA SER A 288 -19.33 10.20 -5.14
C SER A 288 -18.98 8.71 -5.05
N PHE A 289 -19.48 7.88 -5.93
CA PHE A 289 -19.34 6.42 -5.84
C PHE A 289 -18.09 5.89 -6.54
N GLU A 290 -17.76 6.47 -7.69
CA GLU A 290 -16.64 6.00 -8.50
C GLU A 290 -15.27 6.17 -7.83
N LEU A 291 -15.12 7.17 -6.93
CA LEU A 291 -13.90 7.36 -6.17
C LEU A 291 -13.53 6.14 -5.32
N LEU A 292 -14.53 5.50 -4.70
CA LEU A 292 -14.32 4.32 -3.86
C LEU A 292 -13.84 3.12 -4.68
N ALA A 293 -14.36 2.97 -5.90
CA ALA A 293 -13.98 1.89 -6.80
C ALA A 293 -12.60 2.13 -7.46
N ARG A 294 -12.14 3.39 -7.52
CA ARG A 294 -10.93 3.78 -8.26
C ARG A 294 -9.70 4.06 -7.39
N ARG A 295 -9.84 4.06 -6.06
CA ARG A 295 -8.71 4.20 -5.14
C ARG A 295 -8.25 2.83 -4.65
N PRO A 296 -6.99 2.44 -4.93
CA PRO A 296 -6.47 1.13 -4.52
C PRO A 296 -6.39 0.96 -3.00
N ASP A 297 -6.13 2.02 -2.23
CA ASP A 297 -6.12 1.99 -0.77
C ASP A 297 -7.50 1.70 -0.17
N LEU A 298 -8.57 2.32 -0.72
CA LEU A 298 -9.94 2.07 -0.28
C LEU A 298 -10.42 0.66 -0.66
N GLN A 299 -10.04 0.17 -1.83
CA GLN A 299 -10.34 -1.20 -2.26
C GLN A 299 -9.63 -2.22 -1.36
N ALA A 300 -8.35 -2.00 -1.02
CA ALA A 300 -7.62 -2.85 -0.10
C ALA A 300 -8.31 -2.92 1.27
N MET A 301 -8.73 -1.79 1.82
CA MET A 301 -9.45 -1.75 3.09
C MET A 301 -10.83 -2.42 3.01
N SER A 302 -11.56 -2.25 1.90
CA SER A 302 -12.84 -2.93 1.66
C SER A 302 -12.67 -4.45 1.68
N HIS A 303 -11.68 -4.99 0.95
CA HIS A 303 -11.37 -6.42 0.95
C HIS A 303 -10.93 -6.93 2.33
N THR A 304 -10.17 -6.12 3.08
CA THR A 304 -9.79 -6.45 4.47
C THR A 304 -11.02 -6.52 5.39
N VAL A 305 -11.98 -5.63 5.22
CA VAL A 305 -13.27 -5.69 5.94
C VAL A 305 -14.02 -6.96 5.58
N GLN A 306 -14.13 -7.30 4.29
CA GLN A 306 -14.80 -8.54 3.83
C GLN A 306 -14.11 -9.79 4.43
N ALA A 307 -12.78 -9.84 4.41
CA ALA A 307 -12.01 -10.92 5.04
C ALA A 307 -12.33 -11.05 6.53
N SER A 308 -12.43 -9.91 7.24
CA SER A 308 -12.76 -9.90 8.67
C SER A 308 -14.16 -10.38 8.97
N LEU A 309 -15.14 -10.09 8.10
CA LEU A 309 -16.51 -10.60 8.22
C LEU A 309 -16.54 -12.11 8.01
N SER A 310 -15.83 -12.63 7.03
CA SER A 310 -15.69 -14.09 6.83
C SER A 310 -15.05 -14.78 8.05
N ARG A 311 -14.10 -14.15 8.74
CA ARG A 311 -13.56 -14.66 10.01
C ARG A 311 -14.60 -14.67 11.14
N VAL A 312 -15.52 -13.70 11.18
CA VAL A 312 -16.65 -13.73 12.12
C VAL A 312 -17.55 -14.94 11.84
N ASP A 313 -17.83 -15.23 10.57
CA ASP A 313 -18.64 -16.40 10.21
C ASP A 313 -17.94 -17.72 10.57
N ALA A 314 -16.60 -17.80 10.37
CA ALA A 314 -15.81 -18.94 10.86
C ALA A 314 -15.87 -19.08 12.39
N ALA A 315 -15.81 -17.98 13.15
CA ALA A 315 -15.92 -17.98 14.60
C ALA A 315 -17.33 -18.40 15.06
N LYS A 316 -18.40 -18.04 14.34
CA LYS A 316 -19.76 -18.54 14.59
C LYS A 316 -19.89 -20.03 14.31
N ALA A 317 -19.28 -20.51 13.22
CA ALA A 317 -19.29 -21.93 12.88
C ALA A 317 -18.63 -22.81 13.97
N ALA A 318 -17.69 -22.28 14.76
CA ALA A 318 -17.05 -22.99 15.85
C ALA A 318 -17.98 -23.36 17.03
N PHE A 319 -19.18 -22.79 17.11
CA PHE A 319 -20.20 -23.18 18.12
C PHE A 319 -20.96 -24.44 17.74
N TYR A 320 -20.89 -24.86 16.49
CA TYR A 320 -21.59 -26.04 15.99
C TYR A 320 -20.74 -27.30 16.07
N PRO A 321 -21.39 -28.50 16.07
CA PRO A 321 -20.65 -29.74 16.06
C PRO A 321 -19.73 -29.86 14.84
N HIS A 322 -18.51 -30.33 15.00
CA HIS A 322 -17.64 -30.65 13.87
C HIS A 322 -17.45 -32.17 13.74
N ILE A 323 -17.29 -32.62 12.51
CA ILE A 323 -17.14 -34.01 12.14
C ILE A 323 -15.76 -34.19 11.53
N ASP A 324 -14.95 -35.07 12.17
CA ASP A 324 -13.67 -35.51 11.67
C ASP A 324 -13.73 -37.00 11.32
N ILE A 325 -13.17 -37.37 10.18
CA ILE A 325 -12.96 -38.78 9.83
C ILE A 325 -11.46 -39.01 9.85
N LYS A 326 -11.00 -39.83 10.82
CA LYS A 326 -9.61 -40.23 10.92
C LYS A 326 -9.47 -41.66 10.45
N ALA A 327 -8.47 -41.96 9.64
CA ALA A 327 -8.13 -43.31 9.22
C ALA A 327 -6.66 -43.58 9.50
N PHE A 328 -6.37 -44.81 9.83
CA PHE A 328 -5.00 -45.30 9.93
C PHE A 328 -4.91 -46.67 9.28
N TRP A 329 -3.91 -46.84 8.45
CA TRP A 329 -3.53 -48.14 7.90
C TRP A 329 -2.03 -48.35 8.05
N GLY A 330 -1.64 -49.46 8.69
CA GLY A 330 -0.24 -49.70 8.95
C GLY A 330 0.00 -50.90 9.84
N TYR A 331 1.11 -50.89 10.51
CA TYR A 331 1.56 -51.95 11.42
C TYR A 331 1.81 -51.36 12.80
N ASN A 332 1.44 -52.13 13.84
CA ASN A 332 1.62 -51.74 15.22
C ASN A 332 2.04 -52.96 16.06
N ALA A 333 3.27 -53.00 16.56
CA ALA A 333 3.83 -54.12 17.24
C ALA A 333 4.60 -53.72 18.53
N LEU A 334 4.62 -54.62 19.53
CA LEU A 334 5.38 -54.42 20.76
C LEU A 334 6.89 -54.69 20.61
N SER A 335 7.31 -55.18 19.43
CA SER A 335 8.71 -55.40 19.08
C SER A 335 8.96 -54.97 17.66
N ILE A 336 10.07 -54.33 17.39
CA ILE A 336 10.44 -53.87 16.04
C ILE A 336 10.65 -55.04 15.09
N GLY A 337 11.09 -56.21 15.61
CA GLY A 337 11.28 -57.43 14.81
C GLY A 337 9.99 -58.08 14.32
N ASP A 338 8.86 -57.77 14.95
CA ASP A 338 7.53 -58.27 14.57
C ASP A 338 6.73 -57.26 13.72
N LEU A 339 7.22 -56.05 13.57
CA LEU A 339 6.46 -54.94 13.04
C LEU A 339 5.85 -55.21 11.65
N PHE A 340 6.59 -55.88 10.77
CA PHE A 340 6.13 -56.14 9.41
C PHE A 340 5.45 -57.48 9.22
N LYS A 341 5.17 -58.25 10.30
CA LYS A 341 4.39 -59.46 10.16
C LYS A 341 2.92 -59.12 9.93
N HIS A 342 2.27 -59.87 9.03
CA HIS A 342 0.88 -59.63 8.63
C HIS A 342 -0.08 -59.64 9.85
N SER A 343 0.20 -60.41 10.90
CA SER A 343 -0.59 -60.46 12.12
C SER A 343 -0.61 -59.13 12.92
N PHE A 344 0.28 -58.18 12.61
CA PHE A 344 0.36 -56.89 13.27
C PHE A 344 -0.16 -55.75 12.37
N GLN A 345 -0.74 -56.08 11.21
CA GLN A 345 -1.42 -55.12 10.35
C GLN A 345 -2.68 -54.60 11.06
N GLN A 346 -2.85 -53.29 11.00
CA GLN A 346 -3.97 -52.58 11.62
C GLN A 346 -4.62 -51.65 10.63
N PHE A 347 -5.95 -51.67 10.58
CA PHE A 347 -6.77 -50.67 9.90
C PHE A 347 -7.75 -50.10 10.91
N ASN A 348 -7.78 -48.76 11.03
CA ASN A 348 -8.74 -48.04 11.86
C ASN A 348 -9.44 -46.98 11.00
N LEU A 349 -10.76 -46.90 11.15
CA LEU A 349 -11.58 -45.80 10.61
C LEU A 349 -12.41 -45.26 11.79
N LEU A 350 -12.18 -43.98 12.12
CA LEU A 350 -12.73 -43.31 13.29
C LEU A 350 -13.48 -42.05 12.87
N PRO A 351 -14.77 -42.15 12.51
CA PRO A 351 -15.62 -41.00 12.41
C PRO A 351 -15.89 -40.44 13.82
N GLY A 352 -15.58 -39.18 14.02
CA GLY A 352 -15.78 -38.46 15.30
C GLY A 352 -16.74 -37.31 15.13
N LEU A 353 -17.62 -37.14 16.11
CA LEU A 353 -18.50 -35.94 16.24
C LEU A 353 -18.11 -35.23 17.55
N TYR A 354 -17.71 -33.99 17.45
CA TYR A 354 -17.30 -33.18 18.58
C TYR A 354 -18.22 -31.98 18.73
N LEU A 355 -18.87 -31.85 19.89
CA LEU A 355 -19.72 -30.72 20.23
C LEU A 355 -19.16 -30.06 21.50
N PRO A 356 -18.78 -28.76 21.46
CA PRO A 356 -18.38 -28.05 22.67
C PRO A 356 -19.61 -27.78 23.54
N LEU A 357 -19.75 -28.51 24.68
CA LEU A 357 -20.86 -28.31 25.63
C LEU A 357 -20.55 -27.23 26.66
N PHE A 358 -19.30 -27.19 27.12
CA PHE A 358 -18.82 -26.18 28.07
C PHE A 358 -17.35 -25.90 27.83
N ASP A 359 -17.01 -24.63 27.63
CA ASP A 359 -15.64 -24.19 27.33
C ASP A 359 -15.15 -23.01 28.21
N GLY A 360 -15.88 -22.71 29.29
CA GLY A 360 -15.55 -21.59 30.17
C GLY A 360 -15.74 -20.20 29.51
N GLY A 361 -16.54 -20.11 28.43
CA GLY A 361 -16.80 -18.86 27.71
C GLY A 361 -15.75 -18.50 26.63
N ARG A 362 -14.84 -19.40 26.31
CA ARG A 362 -13.77 -19.20 25.31
C ARG A 362 -14.32 -18.85 23.92
N LEU A 363 -15.32 -19.59 23.43
CA LEU A 363 -15.92 -19.36 22.12
C LEU A 363 -16.65 -18.00 22.05
N ASN A 364 -17.40 -17.64 23.10
CA ASN A 364 -18.04 -16.32 23.18
C ASN A 364 -17.01 -15.18 23.21
N ALA A 365 -15.92 -15.34 23.97
CA ALA A 365 -14.84 -14.36 24.00
C ALA A 365 -14.13 -14.25 22.64
N ALA A 366 -13.87 -15.37 21.94
CA ALA A 366 -13.29 -15.39 20.61
C ALA A 366 -14.20 -14.71 19.58
N LEU A 367 -15.50 -14.99 19.58
CA LEU A 367 -16.48 -14.35 18.71
C LEU A 367 -16.55 -12.83 18.95
N ARG A 368 -16.64 -12.40 20.22
CA ARG A 368 -16.60 -10.98 20.58
C ARG A 368 -15.33 -10.29 20.08
N SER A 369 -14.16 -10.92 20.29
CA SER A 369 -12.88 -10.38 19.82
C SER A 369 -12.87 -10.23 18.30
N THR A 370 -13.28 -11.26 17.55
CA THR A 370 -13.31 -11.24 16.09
C THR A 370 -14.30 -10.19 15.57
N ARG A 371 -15.51 -10.10 16.17
CA ARG A 371 -16.51 -9.07 15.80
C ARG A 371 -16.01 -7.66 16.11
N THR A 372 -15.36 -7.47 17.27
CA THR A 372 -14.78 -6.16 17.63
C THR A 372 -13.68 -5.76 16.64
N THR A 373 -12.83 -6.71 16.24
CA THR A 373 -11.81 -6.48 15.21
C THR A 373 -12.43 -6.05 13.88
N SER A 374 -13.49 -6.75 13.43
CA SER A 374 -14.23 -6.37 12.23
C SER A 374 -14.83 -4.96 12.35
N ASN A 375 -15.43 -4.61 13.50
CA ASN A 375 -15.98 -3.28 13.75
C ASN A 375 -14.92 -2.18 13.73
N ILE A 376 -13.71 -2.45 14.24
CA ILE A 376 -12.57 -1.53 14.15
C ILE A 376 -12.19 -1.28 12.68
N LEU A 377 -12.06 -2.35 11.88
CA LEU A 377 -11.72 -2.26 10.46
C LEU A 377 -12.78 -1.48 9.67
N ILE A 378 -14.07 -1.67 9.97
CA ILE A 378 -15.16 -0.89 9.36
C ILE A 378 -15.02 0.59 9.71
N LYS A 379 -14.72 0.95 10.97
CA LYS A 379 -14.50 2.35 11.37
C LYS A 379 -13.28 2.97 10.69
N GLN A 380 -12.19 2.21 10.55
CA GLN A 380 -11.02 2.64 9.80
C GLN A 380 -11.32 2.86 8.31
N TYR A 381 -12.06 1.97 7.69
CA TYR A 381 -12.53 2.13 6.32
C TYR A 381 -13.39 3.39 6.16
N ASN A 382 -14.36 3.61 7.06
CA ASN A 382 -15.19 4.81 7.04
C ASN A 382 -14.34 6.10 7.17
N GLN A 383 -13.32 6.09 8.02
CA GLN A 383 -12.41 7.23 8.16
C GLN A 383 -11.56 7.44 6.90
N ALA A 384 -11.12 6.35 6.25
CA ALA A 384 -10.35 6.43 5.00
C ALA A 384 -11.19 7.05 3.87
N ILE A 385 -12.49 6.73 3.80
CA ILE A 385 -13.41 7.39 2.85
C ILE A 385 -13.46 8.90 3.10
N LEU A 386 -13.66 9.33 4.34
CA LEU A 386 -13.71 10.76 4.69
C LEU A 386 -12.40 11.48 4.35
N ASN A 387 -11.26 10.83 4.61
CA ASN A 387 -9.95 11.36 4.24
C ASN A 387 -9.79 11.47 2.73
N ALA A 388 -10.20 10.44 1.97
CA ALA A 388 -10.13 10.45 0.51
C ALA A 388 -10.89 11.61 -0.12
N VAL A 389 -12.06 11.88 0.40
CA VAL A 389 -12.91 13.01 0.01
C VAL A 389 -12.23 14.34 0.30
N ARG A 390 -11.78 14.49 1.55
CA ARG A 390 -11.05 15.69 1.97
C ARG A 390 -9.84 15.94 1.07
N ASP A 391 -9.06 14.90 0.77
CA ASP A 391 -7.83 15.03 -0.01
C ASP A 391 -8.13 15.52 -1.44
N VAL A 392 -9.15 14.99 -2.09
CA VAL A 392 -9.58 15.48 -3.42
C VAL A 392 -10.07 16.92 -3.35
N ALA A 393 -10.90 17.26 -2.35
CA ALA A 393 -11.44 18.61 -2.21
C ALA A 393 -10.33 19.65 -2.00
N ILE A 394 -9.40 19.38 -1.06
CA ILE A 394 -8.28 20.28 -0.78
C ILE A 394 -7.37 20.43 -2.01
N THR A 395 -6.97 19.31 -2.61
CA THR A 395 -6.01 19.34 -3.74
C THR A 395 -6.61 20.01 -4.96
N SER A 396 -7.90 19.79 -5.23
CA SER A 396 -8.63 20.45 -6.32
C SER A 396 -8.67 21.96 -6.12
N GLN A 397 -9.00 22.44 -4.91
CA GLN A 397 -9.01 23.88 -4.61
C GLN A 397 -7.61 24.48 -4.74
N GLN A 398 -6.59 23.81 -4.20
CA GLN A 398 -5.19 24.26 -4.31
C GLN A 398 -4.73 24.37 -5.77
N LEU A 399 -5.12 23.43 -6.62
CA LEU A 399 -4.79 23.50 -8.06
C LEU A 399 -5.45 24.69 -8.74
N ASN A 400 -6.72 24.98 -8.42
CA ASN A 400 -7.41 26.17 -8.96
C ASN A 400 -6.73 27.48 -8.51
N ASP A 401 -6.33 27.57 -7.24
CA ASP A 401 -5.64 28.73 -6.70
C ASP A 401 -4.27 28.91 -7.35
N LEU A 402 -3.51 27.83 -7.53
CA LEU A 402 -2.22 27.85 -8.22
C LEU A 402 -2.34 28.28 -9.68
N ASN A 403 -3.39 27.85 -10.39
CA ASN A 403 -3.67 28.28 -11.76
C ASN A 403 -3.83 29.80 -11.85
N GLN A 404 -4.57 30.39 -10.92
CA GLN A 404 -4.74 31.84 -10.86
C GLN A 404 -3.43 32.56 -10.51
N GLN A 405 -2.65 32.01 -9.56
CA GLN A 405 -1.35 32.57 -9.18
C GLN A 405 -0.34 32.54 -10.33
N VAL A 406 -0.27 31.41 -11.07
CA VAL A 406 0.58 31.29 -12.27
C VAL A 406 0.19 32.32 -13.32
N ALA A 407 -1.10 32.49 -13.62
CA ALA A 407 -1.58 33.46 -14.58
C ALA A 407 -1.21 34.91 -14.19
N LEU A 408 -1.35 35.28 -12.91
CA LEU A 408 -0.93 36.57 -12.37
C LEU A 408 0.59 36.75 -12.42
N GLN A 409 1.36 35.69 -12.11
CA GLN A 409 2.82 35.76 -12.17
C GLN A 409 3.35 35.88 -13.59
N GLN A 410 2.71 35.25 -14.56
CA GLN A 410 3.02 35.44 -16.00
C GLN A 410 2.84 36.88 -16.42
N GLN A 411 1.77 37.57 -15.97
CA GLN A 411 1.57 39.00 -16.22
C GLN A 411 2.67 39.87 -15.59
N LYS A 412 3.12 39.53 -14.35
CA LYS A 412 4.24 40.22 -13.70
C LYS A 412 5.55 40.02 -14.47
N VAL A 413 5.82 38.80 -14.96
CA VAL A 413 6.99 38.54 -15.81
C VAL A 413 6.93 39.36 -17.08
N ALA A 414 5.77 39.44 -17.74
CA ALA A 414 5.58 40.25 -18.96
C ALA A 414 5.80 41.76 -18.70
N ALA A 415 5.28 42.29 -17.60
CA ALA A 415 5.49 43.68 -17.19
C ALA A 415 6.97 43.98 -16.87
N ALA A 416 7.65 43.07 -16.17
CA ALA A 416 9.07 43.18 -15.86
C ALA A 416 9.96 43.07 -17.14
N GLN A 417 9.53 42.24 -18.10
CA GLN A 417 10.16 42.15 -19.41
C GLN A 417 10.07 43.49 -20.17
N LEU A 418 8.88 44.10 -20.29
CA LEU A 418 8.66 45.37 -20.91
C LEU A 418 9.51 46.46 -20.25
N THR A 419 9.56 46.50 -18.90
CA THR A 419 10.40 47.44 -18.17
C THR A 419 11.89 47.24 -18.50
N THR A 420 12.34 46.02 -18.54
CA THR A 420 13.75 45.68 -18.88
C THR A 420 14.10 46.14 -20.29
N GLU A 421 13.24 45.88 -21.26
CA GLU A 421 13.41 46.30 -22.67
C GLU A 421 13.44 47.83 -22.81
N SER A 422 12.54 48.55 -22.13
CA SER A 422 12.52 50.00 -22.12
C SER A 422 13.78 50.61 -21.52
N VAL A 423 14.23 50.13 -20.33
CA VAL A 423 15.46 50.61 -19.69
C VAL A 423 16.69 50.31 -20.54
N GLN A 424 16.72 49.14 -21.19
CA GLN A 424 17.82 48.77 -22.09
C GLN A 424 17.85 49.66 -23.35
N ALA A 425 16.71 50.01 -23.92
CA ALA A 425 16.61 50.98 -25.01
C ALA A 425 17.08 52.38 -24.60
N HIS A 426 16.75 52.83 -23.39
CA HIS A 426 17.26 54.10 -22.84
C HIS A 426 18.79 54.06 -22.67
N TYR A 427 19.34 52.91 -22.18
CA TYR A 427 20.81 52.75 -22.07
C TYR A 427 21.48 52.87 -23.44
N HIS A 428 20.97 52.21 -24.48
CA HIS A 428 21.54 52.33 -25.83
C HIS A 428 21.48 53.72 -26.42
N ARG A 429 20.56 54.58 -25.94
CA ARG A 429 20.46 55.99 -26.32
C ARG A 429 21.27 56.92 -25.41
N GLY A 430 22.00 56.39 -24.42
CA GLY A 430 22.77 57.18 -23.46
C GLY A 430 21.93 57.88 -22.39
N LEU A 431 20.65 57.56 -22.27
CA LEU A 431 19.71 58.19 -21.35
C LEU A 431 19.71 57.58 -19.93
N THR A 432 20.33 56.43 -19.75
CA THR A 432 20.47 55.75 -18.47
C THR A 432 21.80 54.99 -18.37
N SER A 433 22.20 54.59 -17.17
CA SER A 433 23.45 53.85 -16.95
C SER A 433 23.30 52.36 -17.21
N LEU A 434 24.42 51.67 -17.54
CA LEU A 434 24.45 50.23 -17.63
C LEU A 434 24.04 49.55 -16.31
N TYR A 435 24.39 50.17 -15.17
CA TYR A 435 23.98 49.69 -13.87
C TYR A 435 22.45 49.59 -13.75
N GLN A 436 21.73 50.64 -14.12
CA GLN A 436 20.26 50.64 -14.08
C GLN A 436 19.65 49.60 -15.05
N ALA A 437 20.27 49.38 -16.21
CA ALA A 437 19.84 48.33 -17.14
C ALA A 437 20.04 46.92 -16.55
N GLN A 438 21.13 46.70 -15.84
CA GLN A 438 21.36 45.40 -15.14
C GLN A 438 20.40 45.19 -13.96
N GLU A 439 20.07 46.25 -13.20
CA GLU A 439 19.08 46.16 -12.11
C GLU A 439 17.67 45.85 -12.64
N ALA A 440 17.24 46.45 -13.74
CA ALA A 440 15.97 46.09 -14.40
C ALA A 440 15.96 44.60 -14.81
N LYS A 441 17.10 44.10 -15.36
CA LYS A 441 17.25 42.69 -15.72
C LYS A 441 17.20 41.79 -14.46
N ARG A 442 17.80 42.19 -13.34
CA ARG A 442 17.74 41.46 -12.08
C ARG A 442 16.31 41.31 -11.57
N ALA A 443 15.54 42.44 -11.58
CA ALA A 443 14.14 42.43 -11.19
C ALA A 443 13.30 41.46 -12.04
N ARG A 444 13.50 41.42 -13.36
CA ARG A 444 12.85 40.45 -14.26
C ARG A 444 13.20 39.01 -13.90
N LEU A 445 14.51 38.70 -13.69
CA LEU A 445 14.96 37.35 -13.31
C LEU A 445 14.33 36.88 -11.98
N THR A 446 14.12 37.80 -11.03
CA THR A 446 13.40 37.50 -9.79
C THR A 446 11.95 37.07 -10.05
N GLN A 447 11.23 37.79 -10.95
CA GLN A 447 9.87 37.40 -11.32
C GLN A 447 9.84 36.04 -12.05
N GLN A 448 10.83 35.74 -12.87
CA GLN A 448 10.97 34.45 -13.55
C GLN A 448 11.26 33.30 -12.58
N LEU A 449 12.08 33.53 -11.55
CA LEU A 449 12.32 32.53 -10.49
C LEU A 449 11.02 32.19 -9.75
N LEU A 450 10.24 33.22 -9.36
CA LEU A 450 8.94 33.01 -8.71
C LEU A 450 7.96 32.24 -9.63
N LEU A 451 8.01 32.47 -10.94
CA LEU A 451 7.20 31.70 -11.89
C LEU A 451 7.61 30.24 -11.93
N VAL A 452 8.92 29.93 -11.96
CA VAL A 452 9.41 28.56 -11.92
C VAL A 452 8.96 27.82 -10.63
N ASP A 453 8.93 28.54 -9.50
CA ASP A 453 8.47 27.97 -8.24
C ASP A 453 6.97 27.67 -8.25
N LEU A 454 6.16 28.56 -8.81
CA LEU A 454 4.72 28.36 -8.95
C LEU A 454 4.40 27.24 -9.95
N ASP A 455 5.09 27.19 -11.07
CA ASP A 455 4.93 26.13 -12.09
C ASP A 455 5.27 24.75 -11.46
N ALA A 456 6.34 24.65 -10.66
CA ALA A 456 6.72 23.43 -9.97
C ALA A 456 5.67 23.01 -8.92
N GLN A 457 5.13 23.97 -8.16
CA GLN A 457 4.05 23.70 -7.20
C GLN A 457 2.77 23.24 -7.90
N GLN A 458 2.43 23.84 -9.03
CA GLN A 458 1.26 23.47 -9.84
C GLN A 458 1.37 22.02 -10.33
N LEU A 459 2.51 21.60 -10.88
CA LEU A 459 2.75 20.22 -11.30
C LEU A 459 2.70 19.24 -10.13
N SER A 460 3.31 19.62 -9.00
CA SER A 460 3.26 18.79 -7.79
C SER A 460 1.82 18.60 -7.29
N CYS A 461 1.02 19.66 -7.33
CA CYS A 461 -0.39 19.62 -6.94
C CYS A 461 -1.22 18.77 -7.92
N ASP A 462 -0.95 18.86 -9.22
CA ASP A 462 -1.60 18.02 -10.25
C ASP A 462 -1.30 16.52 -10.02
N LEU A 463 -0.05 16.16 -9.74
CA LEU A 463 0.33 14.80 -9.39
C LEU A 463 -0.37 14.29 -8.12
N LEU A 464 -0.49 15.15 -7.10
CA LEU A 464 -1.23 14.80 -5.87
C LEU A 464 -2.71 14.59 -6.15
N LEU A 465 -3.31 15.38 -7.05
CA LEU A 465 -4.70 15.20 -7.47
C LEU A 465 -4.90 13.89 -8.24
N ILE A 466 -4.00 13.56 -9.18
CA ILE A 466 -4.02 12.26 -9.89
C ILE A 466 -3.95 11.10 -8.88
N LYS A 467 -3.08 11.20 -7.89
CA LYS A 467 -2.97 10.21 -6.81
C LYS A 467 -4.25 10.14 -5.98
N ALA A 468 -4.82 11.27 -5.58
CA ALA A 468 -6.07 11.34 -4.81
C ALA A 468 -7.26 10.75 -5.57
N LEU A 469 -7.25 10.82 -6.90
CA LEU A 469 -8.22 10.21 -7.80
C LEU A 469 -7.93 8.73 -8.10
N GLY A 470 -6.86 8.15 -7.53
CA GLY A 470 -6.51 6.74 -7.67
C GLY A 470 -5.66 6.37 -8.87
N GLY A 471 -5.08 7.36 -9.61
CA GLY A 471 -4.08 7.13 -10.66
C GLY A 471 -4.51 6.18 -11.79
N GLY A 472 -5.80 6.15 -12.12
CA GLY A 472 -6.34 5.30 -13.19
C GLY A 472 -6.57 3.84 -12.81
N TYR A 473 -6.52 3.50 -11.53
CA TYR A 473 -6.87 2.16 -11.04
C TYR A 473 -8.36 1.83 -11.29
N ARG A 474 -8.65 0.59 -11.71
CA ARG A 474 -10.00 0.10 -12.04
C ARG A 474 -10.34 -1.25 -11.38
N GLY A 475 -9.90 -1.46 -10.15
CA GLY A 475 -10.10 -2.71 -9.44
C GLY A 475 -9.40 -3.89 -10.12
N GLU A 476 -10.05 -5.05 -10.17
CA GLU A 476 -9.49 -6.28 -10.77
C GLU A 476 -9.10 -6.16 -12.25
N GLN A 477 -9.62 -5.17 -12.97
CA GLN A 477 -9.30 -4.92 -14.39
C GLN A 477 -7.99 -4.13 -14.58
N SER A 478 -7.37 -3.64 -13.51
CA SER A 478 -6.12 -2.87 -13.62
C SER A 478 -4.93 -3.81 -13.68
N PRO A 479 -4.18 -3.84 -14.81
CA PRO A 479 -3.00 -4.68 -14.88
C PRO A 479 -1.93 -4.14 -13.92
N ILE A 480 -1.53 -4.96 -12.95
CA ILE A 480 -0.29 -4.72 -12.21
C ILE A 480 0.84 -5.08 -13.18
N LEU A 481 1.64 -4.09 -13.58
CA LEU A 481 2.71 -4.30 -14.56
C LEU A 481 3.67 -5.40 -14.08
N GLY A 482 3.73 -6.49 -14.85
CA GLY A 482 4.60 -7.64 -14.60
C GLY A 482 4.02 -8.71 -13.66
N VAL A 483 2.73 -8.68 -13.33
CA VAL A 483 1.98 -9.81 -12.76
C VAL A 483 1.08 -10.35 -13.85
N LYS A 484 1.22 -11.65 -14.18
CA LYS A 484 0.25 -12.33 -15.04
C LYS A 484 -1.05 -12.52 -14.27
N PRO A 485 -2.22 -12.32 -14.90
CA PRO A 485 -3.51 -12.56 -14.28
C PRO A 485 -3.69 -14.01 -13.83
#